data_bcf4e9605fae31abdfba1ccff50ac77c
#
_entry.id   bcf4e9605fae31abdfba1ccff50ac77c
#
_cell.length_a   1.000
_cell.length_b   1.000
_cell.length_c   1.000
_cell.angle_alpha   90.00
_cell.angle_beta   90.00
_cell.angle_gamma   90.00
#
_symmetry.space_group_name_H-M   'P 1'
#
loop_
_entity.id
_entity.type
_entity.pdbx_description
1 polymer ?
#
loop_
_entity_poly.entity_id
_entity_poly.type
_entity_poly.pdbx_seq_one_letter_code
_entity_poly.pdbx_strand_id
1 'polypeptide(L)'
;MASQKIENVLNLALDATQEERLRSGNLEVGYDEADNTWDVIILYSGTLDSVDRIAMDVIPLLKNFAVVRIREEDLEELASLEEVIYIEKPKRLFFEVANGRRVSCIDAVQTPRLRLTGKGVLIGIIDS
;
A
#
# COMPACT_ATOMS: atom_id res chain seq x y z
N MET A 1 -3.29 -17.42 -14.70
CA MET A 1 -3.27 -16.42 -15.79
C MET A 1 -3.37 -15.03 -15.18
N ALA A 2 -2.43 -14.17 -15.45
CA ALA A 2 -2.45 -12.82 -14.91
C ALA A 2 -3.70 -12.08 -15.44
N SER A 3 -4.59 -11.66 -14.54
CA SER A 3 -5.74 -10.83 -14.92
C SER A 3 -5.24 -9.43 -15.29
N GLN A 4 -5.75 -8.86 -16.39
CA GLN A 4 -5.42 -7.47 -16.78
C GLN A 4 -5.87 -6.43 -15.74
N LYS A 5 -6.80 -6.80 -14.85
CA LYS A 5 -7.27 -5.95 -13.77
C LYS A 5 -6.32 -5.91 -12.57
N ILE A 6 -5.41 -6.87 -12.46
CA ILE A 6 -4.44 -6.97 -11.37
C ILE A 6 -3.16 -6.24 -11.76
N GLU A 7 -2.67 -5.36 -10.89
CA GLU A 7 -1.40 -4.66 -11.06
C GLU A 7 -0.24 -5.63 -11.34
N ASN A 8 0.66 -5.25 -12.25
CA ASN A 8 1.80 -6.11 -12.63
C ASN A 8 2.68 -6.51 -11.44
N VAL A 9 2.88 -5.62 -10.47
CA VAL A 9 3.69 -5.92 -9.27
C VAL A 9 2.97 -6.93 -8.37
N LEU A 10 1.64 -6.87 -8.27
CA LEU A 10 0.85 -7.86 -7.54
C LEU A 10 0.86 -9.21 -8.27
N ASN A 11 0.70 -9.23 -9.60
CA ASN A 11 0.85 -10.46 -10.39
C ASN A 11 2.23 -11.11 -10.17
N LEU A 12 3.29 -10.30 -10.21
CA LEU A 12 4.64 -10.79 -9.94
C LEU A 12 4.78 -11.34 -8.52
N ALA A 13 4.14 -10.71 -7.53
CA ALA A 13 4.16 -11.17 -6.15
C ALA A 13 3.38 -12.49 -5.97
N LEU A 14 2.30 -12.70 -6.72
CA LEU A 14 1.54 -13.96 -6.70
C LEU A 14 2.30 -15.11 -7.36
N ASP A 15 3.03 -14.83 -8.45
CA ASP A 15 3.83 -15.83 -9.14
C ASP A 15 5.16 -16.14 -8.41
N ALA A 16 5.63 -15.25 -7.55
CA ALA A 16 6.89 -15.39 -6.82
C ALA A 16 6.80 -16.44 -5.71
N THR A 17 7.90 -17.17 -5.51
CA THR A 17 8.05 -18.05 -4.36
C THR A 17 8.16 -17.24 -3.06
N GLN A 18 7.88 -17.87 -1.93
CA GLN A 18 8.00 -17.23 -0.62
C GLN A 18 9.40 -16.65 -0.37
N GLU A 19 10.43 -17.38 -0.79
CA GLU A 19 11.82 -16.91 -0.66
C GLU A 19 12.11 -15.66 -1.49
N GLU A 20 11.56 -15.58 -2.71
CA GLU A 20 11.68 -14.41 -3.57
C GLU A 20 10.91 -13.20 -3.02
N ARG A 21 9.71 -13.42 -2.47
CA ARG A 21 8.95 -12.37 -1.78
C ARG A 21 9.75 -11.77 -0.62
N LEU A 22 10.33 -12.62 0.25
CA LEU A 22 11.13 -12.18 1.40
C LEU A 22 12.41 -11.42 1.01
N ARG A 23 13.03 -11.77 -0.12
CA ARG A 23 14.20 -11.06 -0.65
C ARG A 23 13.88 -9.69 -1.22
N SER A 24 12.65 -9.50 -1.68
CA SER A 24 12.19 -8.25 -2.27
C SER A 24 11.31 -7.50 -1.28
N GLY A 25 11.84 -6.51 -0.60
CA GLY A 25 11.09 -5.69 0.35
C GLY A 25 9.88 -4.92 -0.23
N ASN A 26 9.56 -5.13 -1.52
CA ASN A 26 8.39 -4.56 -2.18
C ASN A 26 7.33 -5.61 -2.51
N LEU A 27 7.71 -6.87 -2.75
CA LEU A 27 6.76 -7.91 -3.17
C LEU A 27 5.89 -8.40 -2.00
N GLU A 28 6.42 -8.42 -0.78
CA GLU A 28 5.71 -8.87 0.42
C GLU A 28 4.74 -7.83 1.01
N VAL A 29 4.84 -6.56 0.60
CA VAL A 29 4.02 -5.49 1.17
C VAL A 29 2.54 -5.74 0.92
N GLY A 30 1.76 -5.81 2.01
CA GLY A 30 0.33 -6.13 1.98
C GLY A 30 0.02 -7.62 2.14
N TYR A 31 1.02 -8.49 2.22
CA TYR A 31 0.85 -9.91 2.46
C TYR A 31 1.01 -10.26 3.95
N ASP A 32 0.06 -11.02 4.47
CA ASP A 32 0.11 -11.61 5.81
C ASP A 32 0.32 -13.12 5.68
N GLU A 33 1.50 -13.58 6.08
CA GLU A 33 1.90 -14.98 5.99
C GLU A 33 1.12 -15.88 6.97
N ALA A 34 0.69 -15.33 8.10
CA ALA A 34 -0.01 -16.12 9.13
C ALA A 34 -1.36 -16.60 8.64
N ASP A 35 -2.08 -15.76 7.91
CA ASP A 35 -3.43 -16.04 7.42
C ASP A 35 -3.49 -16.31 5.91
N ASN A 36 -2.35 -16.20 5.20
CA ASN A 36 -2.26 -16.28 3.74
C ASN A 36 -3.20 -15.27 3.05
N THR A 37 -3.20 -14.04 3.54
CA THR A 37 -4.08 -12.98 3.06
C THR A 37 -3.29 -11.82 2.45
N TRP A 38 -3.96 -11.10 1.57
CA TRP A 38 -3.49 -9.85 0.99
C TRP A 38 -4.37 -8.69 1.40
N ASP A 39 -3.76 -7.58 1.79
CA ASP A 39 -4.41 -6.28 1.82
C ASP A 39 -4.19 -5.64 0.45
N VAL A 40 -5.26 -5.44 -0.30
CA VAL A 40 -5.22 -4.84 -1.65
C VAL A 40 -6.10 -3.60 -1.70
N ILE A 41 -5.78 -2.72 -2.62
CA ILE A 41 -6.60 -1.54 -2.91
C ILE A 41 -7.31 -1.80 -4.22
N ILE A 42 -8.63 -1.68 -4.21
CA ILE A 42 -9.44 -1.84 -5.41
C ILE A 42 -10.02 -0.51 -5.86
N LEU A 43 -10.11 -0.33 -7.18
CA LEU A 43 -10.99 0.65 -7.81
C LEU A 43 -12.23 -0.10 -8.27
N TYR A 44 -13.42 0.36 -7.88
CA TYR A 44 -14.68 -0.29 -8.20
C TYR A 44 -15.71 0.67 -8.79
N SER A 45 -16.75 0.11 -9.40
CA SER A 45 -17.92 0.85 -9.85
C SER A 45 -19.19 0.19 -9.33
N GLY A 46 -20.15 0.98 -8.87
CA GLY A 46 -21.40 0.46 -8.30
C GLY A 46 -21.31 0.14 -6.82
N THR A 47 -21.74 -1.06 -6.42
CA THR A 47 -21.79 -1.50 -5.02
C THR A 47 -20.64 -2.45 -4.67
N LEU A 48 -20.35 -2.58 -3.36
CA LEU A 48 -19.33 -3.51 -2.84
C LEU A 48 -19.93 -4.85 -2.36
N ASP A 49 -21.23 -5.08 -2.59
CA ASP A 49 -21.93 -6.26 -2.05
C ASP A 49 -21.31 -7.58 -2.52
N SER A 50 -20.86 -7.63 -3.78
CA SER A 50 -20.19 -8.82 -4.33
C SER A 50 -18.79 -9.01 -3.74
N VAL A 51 -18.08 -7.92 -3.47
CA VAL A 51 -16.76 -7.93 -2.84
C VAL A 51 -16.86 -8.38 -1.39
N ASP A 52 -17.83 -7.88 -0.64
CA ASP A 52 -18.08 -8.25 0.76
C ASP A 52 -18.34 -9.75 0.97
N ARG A 53 -18.85 -10.45 -0.05
CA ARG A 53 -19.09 -11.90 0.03
C ARG A 53 -17.82 -12.73 -0.05
N ILE A 54 -16.80 -12.23 -0.73
CA ILE A 54 -15.55 -12.95 -1.00
C ILE A 54 -14.47 -12.51 -0.01
N ALA A 55 -14.45 -11.22 0.31
CA ALA A 55 -13.44 -10.62 1.17
C ALA A 55 -13.65 -10.94 2.64
N MET A 56 -12.56 -10.94 3.40
CA MET A 56 -12.59 -11.04 4.87
C MET A 56 -12.93 -9.71 5.53
N ASP A 57 -12.48 -8.62 4.94
CA ASP A 57 -12.75 -7.25 5.40
C ASP A 57 -12.73 -6.28 4.22
N VAL A 58 -13.61 -5.28 4.25
CA VAL A 58 -13.72 -4.26 3.20
C VAL A 58 -13.89 -2.89 3.84
N ILE A 59 -12.98 -2.00 3.54
CA ILE A 59 -12.99 -0.62 4.04
C ILE A 59 -13.17 0.31 2.84
N PRO A 60 -14.38 0.87 2.63
CA PRO A 60 -14.60 1.81 1.53
C PRO A 60 -13.85 3.13 1.76
N LEU A 61 -13.26 3.64 0.72
CA LEU A 61 -12.54 4.92 0.68
C LEU A 61 -13.29 5.90 -0.24
N LEU A 62 -12.74 7.11 -0.35
CA LEU A 62 -13.25 8.12 -1.27
C LEU A 62 -13.00 7.73 -2.74
N LYS A 63 -13.80 8.31 -3.66
CA LYS A 63 -13.63 8.17 -5.11
C LYS A 63 -13.66 6.73 -5.63
N ASN A 64 -14.55 5.91 -5.09
CA ASN A 64 -14.73 4.52 -5.51
C ASN A 64 -13.49 3.63 -5.32
N PHE A 65 -12.66 3.94 -4.34
CA PHE A 65 -11.61 3.06 -3.86
C PHE A 65 -12.06 2.32 -2.59
N ALA A 66 -11.54 1.13 -2.39
CA ALA A 66 -11.69 0.39 -1.13
C ALA A 66 -10.41 -0.38 -0.82
N VAL A 67 -10.11 -0.52 0.48
CA VAL A 67 -9.11 -1.47 0.95
C VAL A 67 -9.82 -2.79 1.22
N VAL A 68 -9.30 -3.87 0.69
CA VAL A 68 -9.88 -5.21 0.79
C VAL A 68 -8.85 -6.16 1.35
N ARG A 69 -9.21 -6.86 2.44
CA ARG A 69 -8.46 -8.00 2.94
C ARG A 69 -9.05 -9.28 2.39
N ILE A 70 -8.25 -10.04 1.66
CA ILE A 70 -8.71 -11.21 0.93
C ILE A 70 -7.65 -12.31 0.95
N ARG A 71 -8.07 -13.57 0.89
CA ARG A 71 -7.16 -14.71 0.74
C ARG A 71 -6.51 -14.71 -0.62
N GLU A 72 -5.28 -15.18 -0.70
CA GLU A 72 -4.55 -15.28 -1.96
C GLU A 72 -5.31 -16.09 -3.02
N GLU A 73 -5.97 -17.17 -2.61
CA GLU A 73 -6.77 -18.05 -3.48
C GLU A 73 -8.01 -17.37 -4.09
N ASP A 74 -8.56 -16.35 -3.41
CA ASP A 74 -9.79 -15.67 -3.83
C ASP A 74 -9.53 -14.41 -4.68
N LEU A 75 -8.26 -14.04 -4.88
CA LEU A 75 -7.88 -12.85 -5.67
C LEU A 75 -8.32 -12.93 -7.14
N GLU A 76 -8.26 -14.11 -7.75
CA GLU A 76 -8.74 -14.29 -9.12
C GLU A 76 -10.25 -14.13 -9.21
N GLU A 77 -10.99 -14.61 -8.22
CA GLU A 77 -12.44 -14.43 -8.14
C GLU A 77 -12.79 -12.95 -7.97
N LEU A 78 -12.07 -12.22 -7.11
CA LEU A 78 -12.21 -10.77 -6.96
C LEU A 78 -11.97 -10.04 -8.29
N ALA A 79 -10.94 -10.42 -9.04
CA ALA A 79 -10.64 -9.84 -10.34
C ALA A 79 -11.71 -10.15 -11.41
N SER A 80 -12.45 -11.26 -11.26
CA SER A 80 -13.52 -11.64 -12.18
C SER A 80 -14.79 -10.84 -12.01
N LEU A 81 -14.99 -10.15 -10.88
CA LEU A 81 -16.16 -9.34 -10.62
C LEU A 81 -16.25 -8.16 -11.61
N GLU A 82 -17.44 -7.90 -12.14
CA GLU A 82 -17.66 -6.79 -13.07
C GLU A 82 -17.49 -5.43 -12.41
N GLU A 83 -17.87 -5.32 -11.15
CA GLU A 83 -17.76 -4.11 -10.34
C GLU A 83 -16.30 -3.72 -10.05
N VAL A 84 -15.37 -4.66 -10.05
CA VAL A 84 -13.95 -4.41 -9.83
C VAL A 84 -13.28 -4.00 -11.15
N ILE A 85 -12.74 -2.80 -11.16
CA ILE A 85 -12.07 -2.23 -12.33
C ILE A 85 -10.58 -2.54 -12.30
N TYR A 86 -9.95 -2.35 -11.13
CA TYR A 86 -8.51 -2.51 -10.96
C TYR A 86 -8.18 -2.92 -9.53
N ILE A 87 -7.14 -3.72 -9.38
CA ILE A 87 -6.61 -4.21 -8.10
C ILE A 87 -5.13 -3.90 -8.04
N GLU A 88 -4.70 -3.18 -7.01
CA GLU A 88 -3.30 -2.90 -6.75
C GLU A 88 -2.91 -3.30 -5.32
N LYS A 89 -1.64 -3.62 -5.14
CA LYS A 89 -1.09 -3.85 -3.80
C LYS A 89 -0.64 -2.53 -3.16
N PRO A 90 -0.65 -2.45 -1.81
CA PRO A 90 -0.07 -1.30 -1.12
C PRO A 90 1.40 -1.13 -1.48
N LYS A 91 1.85 0.12 -1.50
CA LYS A 91 3.25 0.47 -1.76
C LYS A 91 3.94 0.84 -0.47
N ARG A 92 5.19 0.42 -0.34
CA ARG A 92 6.02 0.83 0.79
C ARG A 92 6.36 2.31 0.66
N LEU A 93 6.04 3.08 1.69
CA LEU A 93 6.41 4.48 1.77
C LEU A 93 7.72 4.61 2.54
N PHE A 94 8.62 5.45 2.03
CA PHE A 94 9.90 5.75 2.66
C PHE A 94 9.95 7.21 3.07
N PHE A 95 10.60 7.49 4.20
CA PHE A 95 10.88 8.86 4.59
C PHE A 95 11.98 9.44 3.69
N GLU A 96 11.62 10.39 2.84
CA GLU A 96 12.58 11.09 1.96
C GLU A 96 13.25 12.31 2.61
N VAL A 97 12.99 12.53 3.89
CA VAL A 97 13.46 13.71 4.63
C VAL A 97 14.98 13.79 4.75
N ALA A 98 15.68 12.65 4.77
CA ALA A 98 17.14 12.63 4.96
C ALA A 98 17.91 13.40 3.88
N ASN A 99 17.56 13.21 2.60
CA ASN A 99 18.18 13.93 1.50
C ASN A 99 17.76 15.40 1.47
N GLY A 100 16.48 15.69 1.69
CA GLY A 100 15.97 17.06 1.79
C GLY A 100 16.64 17.86 2.89
N ARG A 101 16.86 17.30 4.06
CA ARG A 101 17.57 17.94 5.16
C ARG A 101 19.00 18.33 4.80
N ARG A 102 19.71 17.44 4.12
CA ARG A 102 21.12 17.70 3.71
C ARG A 102 21.23 18.78 2.63
N VAL A 103 20.36 18.71 1.62
CA VAL A 103 20.33 19.70 0.53
C VAL A 103 19.90 21.10 1.02
N SER A 104 18.95 21.14 1.98
CA SER A 104 18.47 22.39 2.59
C SER A 104 19.35 22.89 3.72
N CYS A 105 20.52 22.29 3.97
CA CYS A 105 21.46 22.64 5.04
C CYS A 105 20.85 22.60 6.47
N ILE A 106 19.75 21.91 6.69
CA ILE A 106 19.11 21.79 8.00
C ILE A 106 20.05 21.11 9.00
N ASP A 107 20.80 20.11 8.56
CA ASP A 107 21.75 19.40 9.41
C ASP A 107 22.87 20.30 9.95
N ALA A 108 23.22 21.35 9.18
CA ALA A 108 24.25 22.33 9.58
C ALA A 108 23.83 23.21 10.78
N VAL A 109 22.51 23.45 10.95
CA VAL A 109 21.96 24.25 12.06
C VAL A 109 21.50 23.43 13.24
N GLN A 110 21.31 22.12 13.07
CA GLN A 110 20.95 21.17 14.15
C GLN A 110 22.17 20.56 14.86
N THR A 111 23.27 21.29 14.88
CA THR A 111 24.50 20.86 15.57
C THR A 111 24.41 21.06 17.08
N PRO A 112 25.19 20.32 17.88
CA PRO A 112 25.25 20.52 19.34
C PRO A 112 25.58 21.96 19.76
N ARG A 113 26.29 22.70 18.91
CA ARG A 113 26.67 24.11 19.15
C ARG A 113 25.48 25.07 18.98
N LEU A 114 24.66 24.88 17.95
CA LEU A 114 23.55 25.78 17.64
C LEU A 114 22.24 25.35 18.28
N ARG A 115 22.05 24.03 18.50
CA ARG A 115 20.87 23.42 19.15
C ARG A 115 19.52 23.89 18.63
N LEU A 116 19.44 24.23 17.35
CA LEU A 116 18.20 24.67 16.71
C LEU A 116 17.37 23.46 16.32
N THR A 117 16.49 23.03 17.21
CA THR A 117 15.68 21.80 17.06
C THR A 117 14.20 22.08 16.84
N GLY A 118 13.79 23.37 16.88
CA GLY A 118 12.36 23.71 16.84
C GLY A 118 11.58 23.36 18.12
N LYS A 119 12.26 23.08 19.23
CA LYS A 119 11.61 22.72 20.50
C LYS A 119 10.66 23.85 20.94
N GLY A 120 9.40 23.50 21.16
CA GLY A 120 8.33 24.45 21.55
C GLY A 120 7.65 25.15 20.37
N VAL A 121 8.04 24.84 19.12
CA VAL A 121 7.37 25.34 17.92
C VAL A 121 6.41 24.27 17.39
N LEU A 122 5.15 24.66 17.19
CA LEU A 122 4.11 23.81 16.59
C LEU A 122 3.97 24.20 15.10
N ILE A 123 4.13 23.23 14.22
CA ILE A 123 3.93 23.41 12.78
C ILE A 123 2.81 22.49 12.33
N GLY A 124 1.77 23.06 11.71
CA GLY A 124 0.71 22.30 11.05
C GLY A 124 1.00 22.17 9.56
N ILE A 125 0.98 20.94 9.03
CA ILE A 125 1.08 20.67 7.61
C ILE A 125 -0.27 20.09 7.17
N ILE A 126 -0.89 20.75 6.19
CA ILE A 126 -2.11 20.26 5.53
C ILE A 126 -1.67 19.90 4.11
N ASP A 127 -1.61 18.62 3.84
CA ASP A 127 -1.27 18.07 2.52
C ASP A 127 -2.52 17.52 1.85
N SER A 128 -2.63 17.68 0.53
CA SER A 128 -3.81 17.28 -0.26
C SER A 128 -3.47 16.16 -1.25
#